data_8356ba027330bf47361c2d7cf0be836c
#
_entry.id   8356ba027330bf47361c2d7cf0be836c
#
_cell.length_a   1.000
_cell.length_b   1.000
_cell.length_c   1.000
_cell.angle_alpha   90.00
_cell.angle_beta   90.00
_cell.angle_gamma   90.00
#
_symmetry.space_group_name_H-M   'P 1'
#
loop_
_entity.id
_entity.type
_entity.pdbx_description
1 polymer ?
#
loop_
_entity_poly.entity_id
_entity_poly.type
_entity_poly.pdbx_seq_one_letter_code
_entity_poly.pdbx_strand_id
1 'polypeptide(L)'
;NHNIAFFYEKMMENDFQECLTDIKWEDDEDVIQIFIRELLLMIKCDVLQRGGALNQTSLVWFRPLSFSGKIRRIYDRSWKEMAREILFTNNVVCYTESEAPYYYFNKKGIVKNTDAVTVIDIGGGSTDYVYFNANKPVSASSVHFGCNVLWSNGHSGFSNARENGIYKKYMGNLVWEDKDLSKLESEMETNKGCSTSDIINFWLSNSKDNGIIDKLHDDYLPLFAYHFTAIIYFIAKLYQYKEYAAPRTIVFSGNGSRYIDDFVTDDIALLEKIVTEIFKFVYGEIAPIHVVLPDTRKESTCYGGLYRPSLDQEAPEVVYHGVSKDYEN
;
A
#
# COMPACT_ATOMS: atom_id res chain seq x y z
N ASN A 1 5.94 -0.62 -13.46
CA ASN A 1 6.72 -0.20 -12.30
C ASN A 1 7.61 0.98 -12.67
N HIS A 2 7.20 2.16 -12.23
CA HIS A 2 7.96 3.38 -12.39
C HIS A 2 9.05 3.40 -11.32
N ASN A 3 10.27 3.06 -11.71
CA ASN A 3 11.41 2.98 -10.81
C ASN A 3 12.43 4.05 -11.22
N ILE A 4 12.80 4.91 -10.29
CA ILE A 4 13.82 5.95 -10.52
C ILE A 4 15.11 5.34 -11.04
N ALA A 5 15.53 4.17 -10.53
CA ALA A 5 16.70 3.47 -11.00
C ALA A 5 16.60 3.08 -12.47
N PHE A 6 15.41 2.63 -12.93
CA PHE A 6 15.17 2.31 -14.34
C PHE A 6 15.31 3.55 -15.23
N PHE A 7 14.72 4.68 -14.84
CA PHE A 7 14.83 5.93 -15.60
C PHE A 7 16.28 6.42 -15.66
N TYR A 8 17.00 6.36 -14.54
CA TYR A 8 18.40 6.74 -14.50
C TYR A 8 19.25 5.86 -15.44
N GLU A 9 19.06 4.55 -15.39
CA GLU A 9 19.78 3.60 -16.22
C GLU A 9 19.51 3.86 -17.72
N LYS A 10 18.24 4.05 -18.09
CA LYS A 10 17.87 4.36 -19.47
C LYS A 10 18.39 5.73 -19.94
N MET A 11 18.43 6.72 -19.07
CA MET A 11 19.04 8.01 -19.38
C MET A 11 20.54 7.86 -19.67
N MET A 12 21.26 7.06 -18.88
CA MET A 12 22.70 6.83 -19.07
C MET A 12 23.01 6.04 -20.36
N GLU A 13 22.11 5.15 -20.76
CA GLU A 13 22.21 4.40 -22.04
C GLU A 13 21.82 5.24 -23.25
N ASN A 14 21.27 6.46 -23.08
CA ASN A 14 20.63 7.25 -24.12
C ASN A 14 19.51 6.51 -24.91
N ASP A 15 18.91 5.51 -24.28
CA ASP A 15 17.82 4.69 -24.83
C ASP A 15 16.60 4.79 -23.92
N PHE A 16 15.87 5.90 -24.06
CA PHE A 16 14.70 6.16 -23.25
C PHE A 16 13.45 5.59 -23.94
N GLN A 17 13.16 4.32 -23.68
CA GLN A 17 11.93 3.69 -24.11
C GLN A 17 10.90 3.72 -22.99
N GLU A 18 9.66 4.07 -23.35
CA GLU A 18 8.54 4.00 -22.43
C GLU A 18 8.23 2.54 -22.09
N CYS A 19 8.37 2.18 -20.82
CA CYS A 19 7.98 0.87 -20.31
C CYS A 19 6.88 1.06 -19.27
N LEU A 20 5.64 0.91 -19.69
CA LEU A 20 4.47 0.97 -18.82
C LEU A 20 4.08 -0.44 -18.43
N THR A 21 4.18 -0.74 -17.14
CA THR A 21 3.66 -1.99 -16.57
C THR A 21 2.79 -1.66 -15.37
N ASP A 22 1.49 -1.80 -15.54
CA ASP A 22 0.53 -1.73 -14.43
C ASP A 22 -0.10 -3.10 -14.20
N ILE A 23 0.76 -4.06 -13.89
CA ILE A 23 0.38 -5.46 -13.72
C ILE A 23 -0.73 -5.65 -12.67
N LYS A 24 -0.83 -4.76 -11.70
CA LYS A 24 -1.85 -4.87 -10.64
C LYS A 24 -3.28 -4.84 -11.18
N TRP A 25 -3.49 -4.10 -12.27
CA TRP A 25 -4.81 -3.89 -12.88
C TRP A 25 -4.96 -4.54 -14.25
N GLU A 26 -3.93 -5.32 -14.64
CA GLU A 26 -3.93 -6.04 -15.90
C GLU A 26 -5.04 -7.10 -15.94
N ASP A 27 -5.74 -7.20 -17.07
CA ASP A 27 -6.78 -8.20 -17.30
C ASP A 27 -6.51 -9.10 -18.51
N ASP A 28 -5.39 -8.86 -19.19
CA ASP A 28 -4.86 -9.77 -20.22
C ASP A 28 -4.15 -10.95 -19.52
N GLU A 29 -4.70 -12.12 -19.71
CA GLU A 29 -4.21 -13.33 -19.05
C GLU A 29 -2.80 -13.72 -19.50
N ASP A 30 -2.45 -13.50 -20.77
CA ASP A 30 -1.13 -13.84 -21.29
C ASP A 30 -0.05 -12.95 -20.64
N VAL A 31 -0.33 -11.67 -20.49
CA VAL A 31 0.58 -10.73 -19.81
C VAL A 31 0.75 -11.10 -18.34
N ILE A 32 -0.34 -11.44 -17.65
CA ILE A 32 -0.32 -11.89 -16.24
C ILE A 32 0.51 -13.18 -16.12
N GLN A 33 0.32 -14.14 -17.00
CA GLN A 33 1.05 -15.40 -16.97
C GLN A 33 2.54 -15.23 -17.23
N ILE A 34 2.93 -14.35 -18.17
CA ILE A 34 4.34 -14.03 -18.41
C ILE A 34 4.97 -13.45 -17.14
N PHE A 35 4.32 -12.47 -16.50
CA PHE A 35 4.81 -11.86 -15.27
C PHE A 35 4.95 -12.87 -14.13
N ILE A 36 3.94 -13.71 -13.92
CA ILE A 36 3.96 -14.75 -12.87
C ILE A 36 5.04 -15.79 -13.16
N ARG A 37 5.22 -16.17 -14.42
CA ARG A 37 6.26 -17.10 -14.85
C ARG A 37 7.65 -16.60 -14.47
N GLU A 38 7.96 -15.36 -14.81
CA GLU A 38 9.27 -14.76 -14.49
C GLU A 38 9.53 -14.71 -12.98
N LEU A 39 8.52 -14.30 -12.19
CA LEU A 39 8.63 -14.33 -10.73
C LEU A 39 8.87 -15.75 -10.20
N LEU A 40 8.16 -16.75 -10.71
CA LEU A 40 8.31 -18.13 -10.26
C LEU A 40 9.65 -18.74 -10.67
N LEU A 41 10.21 -18.34 -11.82
CA LEU A 41 11.57 -18.72 -12.19
C LEU A 41 12.61 -18.16 -11.23
N MET A 42 12.46 -16.90 -10.80
CA MET A 42 13.32 -16.31 -9.77
C MET A 42 13.19 -17.05 -8.44
N ILE A 43 11.95 -17.33 -8.00
CA ILE A 43 11.68 -18.10 -6.79
C ILE A 43 12.27 -19.51 -6.88
N LYS A 44 12.13 -20.17 -8.03
CA LYS A 44 12.73 -21.49 -8.29
C LYS A 44 14.25 -21.46 -8.10
N CYS A 45 14.91 -20.46 -8.66
CA CYS A 45 16.35 -20.30 -8.50
C CYS A 45 16.73 -20.12 -7.02
N ASP A 46 16.03 -19.26 -6.28
CA ASP A 46 16.31 -19.01 -4.85
C ASP A 46 16.07 -20.26 -4.00
N VAL A 47 14.98 -20.98 -4.22
CA VAL A 47 14.67 -22.24 -3.50
C VAL A 47 15.77 -23.27 -3.74
N LEU A 48 16.17 -23.48 -4.99
CA LEU A 48 17.22 -24.44 -5.33
C LEU A 48 18.59 -24.04 -4.76
N GLN A 49 18.92 -22.76 -4.83
CA GLN A 49 20.17 -22.21 -4.29
C GLN A 49 20.29 -22.42 -2.77
N ARG A 50 19.16 -22.36 -2.07
CA ARG A 50 19.08 -22.65 -0.63
C ARG A 50 18.93 -24.13 -0.28
N GLY A 51 19.00 -25.03 -1.27
CA GLY A 51 18.84 -26.47 -1.09
C GLY A 51 17.40 -26.93 -0.79
N GLY A 52 16.42 -26.09 -1.11
CA GLY A 52 15.00 -26.43 -0.93
C GLY A 52 14.48 -27.38 -2.02
N ALA A 53 13.41 -28.12 -1.70
CA ALA A 53 12.69 -29.00 -2.62
C ALA A 53 11.50 -28.28 -3.23
N LEU A 54 11.45 -28.15 -4.55
CA LEU A 54 10.39 -27.40 -5.24
C LEU A 54 8.98 -27.96 -4.98
N ASN A 55 8.83 -29.27 -5.01
CA ASN A 55 7.54 -29.93 -4.77
C ASN A 55 7.06 -29.89 -3.31
N GLN A 56 7.92 -29.45 -2.39
CA GLN A 56 7.59 -29.22 -0.97
C GLN A 56 7.43 -27.73 -0.66
N THR A 57 7.57 -26.88 -1.66
CA THR A 57 7.43 -25.44 -1.51
C THR A 57 5.94 -25.07 -1.41
N SER A 58 5.59 -24.26 -0.41
CA SER A 58 4.29 -23.61 -0.31
C SER A 58 4.40 -22.20 -0.83
N LEU A 59 3.50 -21.84 -1.74
CA LEU A 59 3.46 -20.51 -2.31
C LEU A 59 2.31 -19.69 -1.69
N VAL A 60 2.63 -18.54 -1.15
CA VAL A 60 1.64 -17.57 -0.67
C VAL A 60 1.73 -16.34 -1.57
N TRP A 61 0.61 -15.96 -2.12
CA TRP A 61 0.50 -14.70 -2.87
C TRP A 61 -0.61 -13.83 -2.29
N PHE A 62 -0.54 -12.52 -2.57
CA PHE A 62 -1.46 -11.56 -2.00
C PHE A 62 -2.22 -10.85 -3.10
N ARG A 63 -3.48 -10.57 -2.83
CA ARG A 63 -4.33 -9.77 -3.71
C ARG A 63 -4.84 -8.52 -3.01
N PRO A 64 -5.02 -7.42 -3.74
CA PRO A 64 -5.78 -6.28 -3.25
C PRO A 64 -7.24 -6.66 -2.97
N LEU A 65 -7.87 -5.98 -2.01
CA LEU A 65 -9.32 -6.10 -1.79
C LEU A 65 -10.12 -5.62 -3.00
N SER A 66 -9.60 -4.65 -3.73
CA SER A 66 -10.23 -3.99 -4.88
C SER A 66 -10.24 -4.81 -6.18
N PHE A 67 -9.66 -6.01 -6.21
CA PHE A 67 -9.75 -6.87 -7.41
C PHE A 67 -11.21 -7.21 -7.74
N SER A 68 -11.61 -6.94 -8.99
CA SER A 68 -12.89 -7.42 -9.50
C SER A 68 -12.93 -8.96 -9.52
N GLY A 69 -14.13 -9.52 -9.52
CA GLY A 69 -14.30 -10.97 -9.58
C GLY A 69 -13.65 -11.60 -10.84
N LYS A 70 -13.61 -10.88 -11.97
CA LYS A 70 -12.92 -11.32 -13.22
C LYS A 70 -11.42 -11.39 -13.00
N ILE A 71 -10.79 -10.29 -12.60
CA ILE A 71 -9.34 -10.20 -12.38
C ILE A 71 -8.88 -11.23 -11.35
N ARG A 72 -9.61 -11.34 -10.23
CA ARG A 72 -9.32 -12.34 -9.20
C ARG A 72 -9.26 -13.76 -9.75
N ARG A 73 -10.22 -14.17 -10.60
CA ARG A 73 -10.24 -15.52 -11.18
C ARG A 73 -9.06 -15.78 -12.11
N ILE A 74 -8.67 -14.76 -12.91
CA ILE A 74 -7.51 -14.85 -13.80
C ILE A 74 -6.24 -15.07 -12.97
N TYR A 75 -5.99 -14.21 -11.96
CA TYR A 75 -4.81 -14.34 -11.10
C TYR A 75 -4.78 -15.66 -10.33
N ASP A 76 -5.90 -16.08 -9.72
CA ASP A 76 -5.99 -17.35 -8.99
C ASP A 76 -5.62 -18.55 -9.88
N ARG A 77 -6.13 -18.56 -11.11
CA ARG A 77 -5.83 -19.61 -12.08
C ARG A 77 -4.36 -19.57 -12.49
N SER A 78 -3.88 -18.41 -12.92
CA SER A 78 -2.51 -18.24 -13.40
C SER A 78 -1.46 -18.61 -12.34
N TRP A 79 -1.65 -18.19 -11.08
CA TRP A 79 -0.76 -18.58 -9.99
C TRP A 79 -0.72 -20.09 -9.78
N LYS A 80 -1.88 -20.77 -9.78
CA LYS A 80 -1.96 -22.23 -9.57
C LYS A 80 -1.37 -23.02 -10.73
N GLU A 81 -1.64 -22.61 -11.97
CA GLU A 81 -1.13 -23.27 -13.16
C GLU A 81 0.39 -23.10 -13.28
N MET A 82 0.89 -21.90 -13.17
CA MET A 82 2.32 -21.61 -13.27
C MET A 82 3.12 -22.22 -12.11
N ALA A 83 2.59 -22.21 -10.87
CA ALA A 83 3.26 -22.85 -9.75
C ALA A 83 3.38 -24.37 -9.93
N ARG A 84 2.35 -25.01 -10.48
CA ARG A 84 2.39 -26.45 -10.80
C ARG A 84 3.41 -26.75 -11.89
N GLU A 85 3.49 -25.91 -12.92
CA GLU A 85 4.42 -26.10 -14.04
C GLU A 85 5.88 -25.86 -13.62
N ILE A 86 6.15 -24.78 -12.87
CA ILE A 86 7.51 -24.29 -12.62
C ILE A 86 8.08 -24.82 -11.29
N LEU A 87 7.28 -24.81 -10.24
CA LEU A 87 7.68 -25.23 -8.89
C LEU A 87 7.24 -26.67 -8.55
N PHE A 88 6.46 -27.30 -9.42
CA PHE A 88 5.92 -28.65 -9.20
C PHE A 88 5.10 -28.76 -7.89
N THR A 89 4.46 -27.68 -7.48
CA THR A 89 3.63 -27.62 -6.27
C THR A 89 2.18 -27.26 -6.59
N ASN A 90 1.25 -27.87 -5.85
CA ASN A 90 -0.16 -27.49 -5.83
C ASN A 90 -0.53 -26.68 -4.56
N ASN A 91 0.43 -26.48 -3.67
CA ASN A 91 0.21 -25.74 -2.43
C ASN A 91 0.35 -24.24 -2.67
N VAL A 92 -0.70 -23.65 -3.23
CA VAL A 92 -0.78 -22.23 -3.56
C VAL A 92 -1.95 -21.61 -2.81
N VAL A 93 -1.66 -20.62 -1.99
CA VAL A 93 -2.64 -19.94 -1.13
C VAL A 93 -2.67 -18.46 -1.45
N CYS A 94 -3.88 -17.89 -1.50
CA CYS A 94 -4.12 -16.48 -1.69
C CYS A 94 -4.64 -15.84 -0.41
N TYR A 95 -4.04 -14.73 0.00
CA TYR A 95 -4.54 -13.88 1.08
C TYR A 95 -4.80 -12.46 0.58
N THR A 96 -5.46 -11.63 1.39
CA THR A 96 -5.54 -10.20 1.11
C THR A 96 -4.30 -9.49 1.65
N GLU A 97 -3.85 -8.47 0.93
CA GLU A 97 -2.73 -7.62 1.37
C GLU A 97 -3.01 -6.99 2.75
N SER A 98 -4.27 -6.66 3.00
CA SER A 98 -4.69 -5.91 4.19
C SER A 98 -4.81 -6.76 5.45
N GLU A 99 -5.11 -8.07 5.33
CA GLU A 99 -5.22 -8.98 6.50
C GLU A 99 -3.85 -9.42 7.00
N ALA A 100 -2.93 -9.64 6.09
CA ALA A 100 -1.66 -10.27 6.38
C ALA A 100 -0.83 -9.55 7.46
N PRO A 101 -0.71 -8.22 7.48
CA PRO A 101 0.06 -7.51 8.51
C PRO A 101 -0.38 -7.83 9.94
N TYR A 102 -1.69 -8.06 10.16
CA TYR A 102 -2.18 -8.41 11.50
C TYR A 102 -1.50 -9.65 12.07
N TYR A 103 -1.36 -10.72 11.27
CA TYR A 103 -0.76 -11.98 11.73
C TYR A 103 0.72 -11.82 12.08
N TYR A 104 1.44 -10.95 11.36
CA TYR A 104 2.80 -10.58 11.71
C TYR A 104 2.88 -9.86 13.05
N PHE A 105 2.08 -8.82 13.24
CA PHE A 105 2.09 -8.03 14.47
C PHE A 105 1.59 -8.83 15.68
N ASN A 106 0.64 -9.71 15.46
CA ASN A 106 0.18 -10.63 16.48
C ASN A 106 1.28 -11.62 16.89
N LYS A 107 1.97 -12.22 15.93
CA LYS A 107 3.09 -13.12 16.18
C LYS A 107 4.25 -12.43 16.92
N LYS A 108 4.45 -11.14 16.65
CA LYS A 108 5.46 -10.32 17.34
C LYS A 108 5.02 -9.83 18.73
N GLY A 109 3.78 -10.11 19.14
CA GLY A 109 3.23 -9.66 20.41
C GLY A 109 2.91 -8.14 20.46
N ILE A 110 2.90 -7.48 19.32
CA ILE A 110 2.58 -6.05 19.17
C ILE A 110 1.08 -5.82 19.40
N VAL A 111 0.25 -6.72 18.88
CA VAL A 111 -1.20 -6.73 19.10
C VAL A 111 -1.61 -7.98 19.89
N LYS A 112 -2.64 -7.85 20.70
CA LYS A 112 -3.15 -8.95 21.51
C LYS A 112 -4.34 -9.64 20.85
N ASN A 113 -4.42 -10.96 20.97
CA ASN A 113 -5.50 -11.75 20.39
C ASN A 113 -6.91 -11.42 20.90
N THR A 114 -7.00 -10.80 22.07
CA THR A 114 -8.29 -10.47 22.73
C THR A 114 -8.83 -9.12 22.35
N ASP A 115 -8.04 -8.29 21.69
CA ASP A 115 -8.37 -6.90 21.44
C ASP A 115 -9.10 -6.73 20.10
N ALA A 116 -9.92 -5.68 20.03
CA ALA A 116 -10.38 -5.14 18.76
C ALA A 116 -9.24 -4.35 18.11
N VAL A 117 -8.78 -4.79 16.95
CA VAL A 117 -7.63 -4.22 16.24
C VAL A 117 -8.05 -3.79 14.84
N THR A 118 -7.61 -2.62 14.43
CA THR A 118 -7.72 -2.20 13.03
C THR A 118 -6.33 -2.14 12.40
N VAL A 119 -6.16 -2.81 11.28
CA VAL A 119 -4.99 -2.63 10.42
C VAL A 119 -5.41 -1.68 9.30
N ILE A 120 -4.63 -0.62 9.07
CA ILE A 120 -4.85 0.35 8.00
C ILE A 120 -3.62 0.31 7.09
N ASP A 121 -3.81 -0.12 5.86
CA ASP A 121 -2.78 -0.11 4.82
C ASP A 121 -2.98 1.11 3.93
N ILE A 122 -2.11 2.11 4.06
CA ILE A 122 -2.14 3.28 3.19
C ILE A 122 -1.16 3.02 2.05
N GLY A 123 -1.73 2.73 0.88
CA GLY A 123 -0.99 2.59 -0.37
C GLY A 123 -0.85 3.92 -1.12
N GLY A 124 -0.38 3.86 -2.35
CA GLY A 124 -0.34 5.01 -3.25
C GLY A 124 -1.74 5.46 -3.68
N GLY A 125 -2.52 4.56 -4.27
CA GLY A 125 -3.84 4.86 -4.82
C GLY A 125 -5.02 4.58 -3.89
N SER A 126 -4.87 3.66 -2.95
CA SER A 126 -5.94 3.24 -2.04
C SER A 126 -5.48 3.19 -0.59
N THR A 127 -6.44 3.29 0.31
CA THR A 127 -6.31 2.93 1.72
C THR A 127 -7.22 1.76 1.99
N ASP A 128 -6.63 0.67 2.43
CA ASP A 128 -7.32 -0.54 2.79
C ASP A 128 -7.35 -0.66 4.32
N TYR A 129 -8.44 -1.19 4.87
CA TYR A 129 -8.49 -1.45 6.30
C TYR A 129 -9.20 -2.76 6.60
N VAL A 130 -8.77 -3.41 7.68
CA VAL A 130 -9.37 -4.63 8.19
C VAL A 130 -9.59 -4.48 9.69
N TYR A 131 -10.81 -4.76 10.12
CA TYR A 131 -11.18 -4.81 11.53
C TYR A 131 -11.14 -6.25 12.03
N PHE A 132 -10.37 -6.45 13.07
CA PHE A 132 -10.26 -7.72 13.78
C PHE A 132 -10.94 -7.62 15.15
N ASN A 133 -11.63 -8.66 15.53
CA ASN A 133 -12.16 -8.84 16.88
C ASN A 133 -11.81 -10.23 17.40
N ALA A 134 -11.14 -10.31 18.53
CA ALA A 134 -10.69 -11.56 19.11
C ALA A 134 -9.96 -12.46 18.09
N ASN A 135 -8.96 -11.92 17.39
CA ASN A 135 -8.13 -12.59 16.38
C ASN A 135 -8.87 -13.06 15.11
N LYS A 136 -10.12 -12.65 14.94
CA LYS A 136 -10.89 -12.97 13.73
C LYS A 136 -11.05 -11.72 12.87
N PRO A 137 -10.77 -11.78 11.56
CA PRO A 137 -11.11 -10.71 10.67
C PRO A 137 -12.64 -10.65 10.51
N VAL A 138 -13.23 -9.51 10.87
CA VAL A 138 -14.69 -9.32 10.86
C VAL A 138 -15.11 -8.58 9.61
N SER A 139 -14.37 -7.53 9.26
CA SER A 139 -14.71 -6.65 8.14
C SER A 139 -13.45 -6.13 7.47
N ALA A 140 -13.52 -5.98 6.15
CA ALA A 140 -12.48 -5.38 5.34
C ALA A 140 -13.08 -4.45 4.30
N SER A 141 -12.38 -3.38 3.96
CA SER A 141 -12.78 -2.49 2.87
C SER A 141 -11.57 -1.75 2.29
N SER A 142 -11.79 -1.18 1.11
CA SER A 142 -10.81 -0.41 0.35
C SER A 142 -11.46 0.88 -0.15
N VAL A 143 -10.77 1.99 0.01
CA VAL A 143 -11.19 3.29 -0.51
C VAL A 143 -10.10 3.88 -1.40
N HIS A 144 -10.49 4.49 -2.51
CA HIS A 144 -9.58 5.20 -3.41
C HIS A 144 -9.14 6.54 -2.81
N PHE A 145 -8.41 6.47 -1.72
CA PHE A 145 -7.90 7.62 -1.00
C PHE A 145 -6.56 7.27 -0.35
N GLY A 146 -5.56 6.99 -1.20
CA GLY A 146 -4.19 6.72 -0.79
C GLY A 146 -3.31 7.96 -0.77
N CYS A 147 -2.02 7.82 -0.49
CA CYS A 147 -1.11 8.95 -0.35
C CYS A 147 -0.87 9.72 -1.67
N ASN A 148 -1.13 9.14 -2.83
CA ASN A 148 -0.99 9.83 -4.12
C ASN A 148 -1.92 11.05 -4.23
N VAL A 149 -3.01 11.09 -3.50
CA VAL A 149 -3.90 12.26 -3.43
C VAL A 149 -3.16 13.49 -2.89
N LEU A 150 -2.23 13.30 -1.94
CA LEU A 150 -1.39 14.36 -1.42
C LEU A 150 -0.47 14.97 -2.49
N TRP A 151 -0.01 14.14 -3.41
CA TRP A 151 0.95 14.50 -4.45
C TRP A 151 0.31 14.91 -5.78
N SER A 152 -1.01 14.96 -5.86
CA SER A 152 -1.81 15.19 -7.08
C SER A 152 -1.81 14.04 -8.08
N ASN A 153 -1.38 12.88 -7.70
CA ASN A 153 -1.51 11.67 -8.50
C ASN A 153 -2.90 11.04 -8.35
N GLY A 154 -3.93 11.85 -8.21
CA GLY A 154 -5.29 11.40 -7.92
C GLY A 154 -5.73 10.17 -8.71
N HIS A 155 -6.88 9.67 -8.38
CA HIS A 155 -7.56 8.61 -9.10
C HIS A 155 -7.72 9.00 -10.59
N SER A 156 -7.79 8.02 -11.49
CA SER A 156 -7.92 8.15 -12.95
C SER A 156 -9.01 9.12 -13.47
N GLY A 157 -9.89 9.61 -12.61
CA GLY A 157 -10.86 10.67 -12.93
C GLY A 157 -10.29 12.09 -12.92
N PHE A 158 -9.07 12.28 -12.42
CA PHE A 158 -8.38 13.58 -12.46
C PHE A 158 -7.36 13.56 -13.59
N SER A 159 -7.77 14.08 -14.74
CA SER A 159 -7.03 13.97 -16.00
C SER A 159 -5.68 14.69 -16.02
N ASN A 160 -5.39 15.59 -15.07
CA ASN A 160 -4.18 16.39 -15.05
C ASN A 160 -3.59 16.43 -13.62
N ALA A 161 -3.15 15.27 -13.14
CA ALA A 161 -2.58 15.14 -11.79
C ALA A 161 -1.42 16.11 -11.54
N ARG A 162 -0.57 16.37 -12.56
CA ARG A 162 0.59 17.28 -12.47
C ARG A 162 0.22 18.77 -12.48
N GLU A 163 -1.02 19.13 -12.74
CA GLU A 163 -1.47 20.54 -12.72
C GLU A 163 -1.94 21.00 -11.35
N ASN A 164 -1.93 20.14 -10.34
CA ASN A 164 -2.47 20.42 -9.03
C ASN A 164 -1.51 20.04 -7.90
N GLY A 165 -1.85 20.45 -6.68
CA GLY A 165 -1.23 20.01 -5.44
C GLY A 165 0.25 20.39 -5.29
N ILE A 166 0.96 19.54 -4.57
CA ILE A 166 2.36 19.71 -4.23
C ILE A 166 3.24 19.82 -5.46
N TYR A 167 3.04 18.92 -6.42
CA TYR A 167 3.85 18.91 -7.63
C TYR A 167 3.83 20.26 -8.34
N LYS A 168 2.65 20.78 -8.64
CA LYS A 168 2.51 22.07 -9.33
C LYS A 168 3.13 23.23 -8.56
N LYS A 169 3.00 23.22 -7.24
CA LYS A 169 3.52 24.30 -6.40
C LYS A 169 5.05 24.40 -6.46
N TYR A 170 5.74 23.27 -6.57
CA TYR A 170 7.20 23.21 -6.48
C TYR A 170 7.90 22.90 -7.80
N MET A 171 7.16 22.46 -8.84
CA MET A 171 7.78 22.23 -10.15
C MET A 171 8.48 23.51 -10.65
N GLY A 172 9.70 23.36 -11.12
CA GLY A 172 10.51 24.47 -11.63
C GLY A 172 11.15 25.37 -10.56
N ASN A 173 10.93 25.10 -9.28
CA ASN A 173 11.59 25.83 -8.18
C ASN A 173 12.88 25.16 -7.70
N LEU A 174 13.17 23.96 -8.20
CA LEU A 174 14.35 23.18 -7.86
C LEU A 174 15.48 23.55 -8.80
N VAL A 175 16.61 23.91 -8.23
CA VAL A 175 17.85 24.13 -8.97
C VAL A 175 18.82 23.02 -8.57
N TRP A 176 19.19 22.20 -9.50
CA TRP A 176 20.15 21.13 -9.30
C TRP A 176 21.55 21.63 -9.68
N GLU A 177 22.49 21.51 -8.77
CA GLU A 177 23.91 21.73 -9.08
C GLU A 177 24.48 20.59 -9.95
N ASP A 178 23.96 19.38 -9.75
CA ASP A 178 24.30 18.20 -10.53
C ASP A 178 23.50 18.19 -11.83
N LYS A 179 24.20 18.22 -12.97
CA LYS A 179 23.60 18.21 -14.32
C LYS A 179 22.88 16.91 -14.63
N ASP A 180 23.34 15.78 -14.08
CA ASP A 180 22.72 14.47 -14.32
C ASP A 180 21.39 14.38 -13.57
N LEU A 181 21.32 14.92 -12.35
CA LEU A 181 20.07 15.03 -11.61
C LEU A 181 19.06 15.93 -12.30
N SER A 182 19.52 17.09 -12.82
CA SER A 182 18.66 18.02 -13.56
C SER A 182 18.13 17.37 -14.85
N LYS A 183 18.95 16.61 -15.56
CA LYS A 183 18.54 15.88 -16.75
C LYS A 183 17.53 14.79 -16.41
N LEU A 184 17.79 14.03 -15.34
CA LEU A 184 16.89 12.96 -14.89
C LEU A 184 15.51 13.52 -14.49
N GLU A 185 15.47 14.63 -13.77
CA GLU A 185 14.21 15.31 -13.44
C GLU A 185 13.43 15.67 -14.69
N SER A 186 14.09 16.29 -15.67
CA SER A 186 13.46 16.67 -16.95
C SER A 186 12.89 15.47 -17.71
N GLU A 187 13.61 14.36 -17.74
CA GLU A 187 13.13 13.12 -18.37
C GLU A 187 11.95 12.52 -17.62
N MET A 188 11.99 12.52 -16.28
CA MET A 188 10.88 12.06 -15.46
C MET A 188 9.63 12.93 -15.64
N GLU A 189 9.79 14.25 -15.74
CA GLU A 189 8.68 15.19 -15.97
C GLU A 189 8.03 15.01 -17.35
N THR A 190 8.81 14.75 -18.37
CA THR A 190 8.32 14.57 -19.74
C THR A 190 7.73 13.19 -19.99
N ASN A 191 8.15 12.19 -19.22
CA ASN A 191 7.69 10.81 -19.35
C ASN A 191 6.30 10.62 -18.72
N LYS A 192 5.32 10.31 -19.56
CA LYS A 192 3.93 10.09 -19.12
C LYS A 192 3.77 8.88 -18.18
N GLY A 193 4.69 7.93 -18.26
CA GLY A 193 4.71 6.75 -17.41
C GLY A 193 5.25 7.01 -16.00
N CYS A 194 5.97 8.12 -15.79
CA CYS A 194 6.47 8.49 -14.46
C CYS A 194 5.36 9.13 -13.64
N SER A 195 5.14 8.60 -12.44
CA SER A 195 4.12 9.15 -11.54
C SER A 195 4.61 10.43 -10.85
N THR A 196 3.68 11.30 -10.47
CA THR A 196 4.00 12.49 -9.68
C THR A 196 4.65 12.13 -8.34
N SER A 197 4.23 11.03 -7.72
CA SER A 197 4.86 10.54 -6.49
C SER A 197 6.30 10.09 -6.68
N ASP A 198 6.67 9.54 -7.84
CA ASP A 198 8.06 9.17 -8.13
C ASP A 198 8.94 10.41 -8.24
N ILE A 199 8.46 11.46 -8.91
CA ILE A 199 9.17 12.73 -9.05
C ILE A 199 9.36 13.39 -7.69
N ILE A 200 8.32 13.43 -6.85
CA ILE A 200 8.41 14.01 -5.50
C ILE A 200 9.34 13.18 -4.61
N ASN A 201 9.30 11.86 -4.69
CA ASN A 201 10.24 11.01 -3.97
C ASN A 201 11.69 11.26 -4.43
N PHE A 202 11.90 11.48 -5.72
CA PHE A 202 13.20 11.87 -6.26
C PHE A 202 13.66 13.22 -5.68
N TRP A 203 12.78 14.23 -5.64
CA TRP A 203 13.08 15.52 -5.03
C TRP A 203 13.46 15.38 -3.56
N LEU A 204 12.63 14.71 -2.77
CA LEU A 204 12.87 14.51 -1.33
C LEU A 204 14.16 13.74 -1.05
N SER A 205 14.52 12.78 -1.89
CA SER A 205 15.74 11.99 -1.72
C SER A 205 17.02 12.73 -2.08
N ASN A 206 16.94 13.72 -2.99
CA ASN A 206 18.11 14.38 -3.55
C ASN A 206 18.21 15.87 -3.21
N SER A 207 17.23 16.45 -2.54
CA SER A 207 17.13 17.90 -2.28
C SER A 207 17.57 18.32 -0.87
N LYS A 208 18.26 17.47 -0.13
CA LYS A 208 18.64 17.73 1.27
C LYS A 208 19.31 19.09 1.50
N ASP A 209 20.04 19.58 0.50
CA ASP A 209 20.77 20.85 0.59
C ASP A 209 19.97 22.05 0.06
N ASN A 210 18.78 21.87 -0.49
CA ASN A 210 18.03 22.92 -1.17
C ASN A 210 16.94 23.59 -0.31
N GLY A 211 16.82 23.23 0.96
CA GLY A 211 15.81 23.80 1.89
C GLY A 211 14.36 23.52 1.49
N ILE A 212 14.12 22.61 0.53
CA ILE A 212 12.79 22.25 0.06
C ILE A 212 12.05 21.43 1.08
N ILE A 213 12.75 20.55 1.81
CA ILE A 213 12.16 19.73 2.86
C ILE A 213 11.54 20.64 3.93
N ASP A 214 12.25 21.68 4.36
CA ASP A 214 11.74 22.61 5.35
C ASP A 214 10.50 23.37 4.85
N LYS A 215 10.52 23.83 3.60
CA LYS A 215 9.36 24.50 2.99
C LYS A 215 8.19 23.56 2.76
N LEU A 216 8.45 22.33 2.34
CA LEU A 216 7.45 21.28 2.22
C LEU A 216 6.80 21.02 3.57
N HIS A 217 7.57 20.91 4.64
CA HIS A 217 7.09 20.61 5.97
C HIS A 217 6.07 21.65 6.45
N ASP A 218 6.41 22.94 6.39
CA ASP A 218 5.54 24.01 6.87
C ASP A 218 4.25 24.16 6.06
N ASP A 219 4.32 23.96 4.76
CA ASP A 219 3.17 24.12 3.86
C ASP A 219 2.25 22.91 3.82
N TYR A 220 2.78 21.70 4.08
CA TYR A 220 2.05 20.45 3.88
C TYR A 220 1.65 19.73 5.15
N LEU A 221 2.21 20.10 6.29
CA LEU A 221 1.77 19.55 7.56
C LEU A 221 0.24 19.64 7.75
N PRO A 222 -0.42 20.77 7.46
CA PRO A 222 -1.87 20.87 7.51
C PRO A 222 -2.58 19.91 6.51
N LEU A 223 -2.01 19.71 5.31
CA LEU A 223 -2.58 18.83 4.30
C LEU A 223 -2.45 17.35 4.71
N PHE A 224 -1.30 16.99 5.27
CA PHE A 224 -1.07 15.65 5.83
C PHE A 224 -2.03 15.38 7.00
N ALA A 225 -2.17 16.33 7.91
CA ALA A 225 -3.11 16.24 9.02
C ALA A 225 -4.55 16.06 8.53
N TYR A 226 -4.94 16.81 7.50
CA TYR A 226 -6.26 16.71 6.91
C TYR A 226 -6.51 15.33 6.28
N HIS A 227 -5.56 14.84 5.47
CA HIS A 227 -5.64 13.52 4.84
C HIS A 227 -5.74 12.41 5.88
N PHE A 228 -4.86 12.43 6.89
CA PHE A 228 -4.89 11.49 8.00
C PHE A 228 -6.22 11.51 8.75
N THR A 229 -6.68 12.70 9.14
CA THR A 229 -7.94 12.89 9.86
C THR A 229 -9.13 12.37 9.04
N ALA A 230 -9.15 12.61 7.73
CA ALA A 230 -10.19 12.12 6.85
C ALA A 230 -10.28 10.59 6.83
N ILE A 231 -9.13 9.90 6.74
CA ILE A 231 -9.05 8.44 6.79
C ILE A 231 -9.59 7.92 8.13
N ILE A 232 -9.10 8.44 9.25
CA ILE A 232 -9.49 7.97 10.58
C ILE A 232 -10.97 8.26 10.87
N TYR A 233 -11.44 9.46 10.51
CA TYR A 233 -12.84 9.82 10.69
C TYR A 233 -13.76 8.94 9.85
N PHE A 234 -13.41 8.67 8.60
CA PHE A 234 -14.17 7.78 7.73
C PHE A 234 -14.30 6.38 8.34
N ILE A 235 -13.19 5.80 8.82
CA ILE A 235 -13.18 4.49 9.45
C ILE A 235 -14.03 4.49 10.73
N ALA A 236 -13.90 5.52 11.57
CA ALA A 236 -14.69 5.65 12.79
C ALA A 236 -16.21 5.71 12.48
N LYS A 237 -16.61 6.50 11.49
CA LYS A 237 -18.03 6.59 11.06
C LYS A 237 -18.56 5.29 10.50
N LEU A 238 -17.75 4.60 9.71
CA LEU A 238 -18.15 3.30 9.17
C LEU A 238 -18.32 2.25 10.27
N TYR A 239 -17.40 2.19 11.23
CA TYR A 239 -17.51 1.27 12.35
C TYR A 239 -18.73 1.57 13.22
N GLN A 240 -19.01 2.85 13.48
CA GLN A 240 -20.25 3.26 14.17
C GLN A 240 -21.50 2.80 13.40
N TYR A 241 -21.51 3.00 12.08
CA TYR A 241 -22.62 2.57 11.23
C TYR A 241 -22.82 1.05 11.23
N LYS A 242 -21.73 0.29 11.29
CA LYS A 242 -21.74 -1.18 11.37
C LYS A 242 -21.91 -1.71 12.80
N GLU A 243 -22.09 -0.84 13.77
CA GLU A 243 -22.22 -1.19 15.21
C GLU A 243 -21.00 -1.95 15.76
N TYR A 244 -19.83 -1.73 15.19
CA TYR A 244 -18.59 -2.28 15.73
C TYR A 244 -18.09 -1.45 16.90
N ALA A 245 -17.44 -2.10 17.87
CA ALA A 245 -16.76 -1.39 18.95
C ALA A 245 -15.57 -0.58 18.41
N ALA A 246 -15.26 0.55 19.03
CA ALA A 246 -14.03 1.27 18.73
C ALA A 246 -12.80 0.35 18.95
N PRO A 247 -11.80 0.36 18.06
CA PRO A 247 -10.62 -0.48 18.22
C PRO A 247 -9.81 -0.05 19.46
N ARG A 248 -9.13 -1.01 20.07
CA ARG A 248 -8.15 -0.75 21.13
C ARG A 248 -6.78 -0.41 20.58
N THR A 249 -6.50 -0.93 19.38
CA THR A 249 -5.23 -0.72 18.69
C THR A 249 -5.47 -0.47 17.22
N ILE A 250 -4.78 0.52 16.68
CA ILE A 250 -4.70 0.76 15.24
C ILE A 250 -3.24 0.57 14.82
N VAL A 251 -3.03 -0.26 13.81
CA VAL A 251 -1.71 -0.52 13.23
C VAL A 251 -1.69 0.01 11.80
N PHE A 252 -0.71 0.83 11.48
CA PHE A 252 -0.51 1.31 10.12
C PHE A 252 0.47 0.44 9.35
N SER A 253 0.14 0.12 8.11
CA SER A 253 0.99 -0.55 7.14
C SER A 253 0.98 0.19 5.80
N GLY A 254 1.72 -0.32 4.82
CA GLY A 254 1.87 0.30 3.52
C GLY A 254 2.88 1.46 3.49
N ASN A 255 3.54 1.62 2.36
CA ASN A 255 4.55 2.69 2.20
C ASN A 255 3.94 4.09 2.24
N GLY A 256 2.68 4.23 1.82
CA GLY A 256 1.98 5.51 1.88
C GLY A 256 1.81 6.03 3.30
N SER A 257 1.78 5.15 4.31
CA SER A 257 1.67 5.57 5.71
C SER A 257 2.93 6.25 6.26
N ARG A 258 4.04 6.26 5.52
CA ARG A 258 5.31 6.87 5.97
C ARG A 258 5.22 8.38 6.18
N TYR A 259 4.31 9.09 5.49
CA TYR A 259 4.10 10.51 5.73
C TYR A 259 3.64 10.82 7.17
N ILE A 260 3.09 9.81 7.87
CA ILE A 260 2.69 9.94 9.27
C ILE A 260 3.89 10.22 10.17
N ASP A 261 5.06 9.66 9.86
CA ASP A 261 6.30 9.90 10.63
C ASP A 261 6.71 11.37 10.54
N ASP A 262 6.60 11.97 9.34
CA ASP A 262 6.90 13.39 9.12
C ASP A 262 5.88 14.29 9.83
N PHE A 263 4.64 13.83 9.94
CA PHE A 263 3.55 14.56 10.58
C PHE A 263 3.66 14.58 12.11
N VAL A 264 4.16 13.51 12.72
CA VAL A 264 4.12 13.31 14.20
C VAL A 264 5.47 13.53 14.85
N THR A 265 6.55 13.65 14.09
CA THR A 265 7.91 13.91 14.58
C THR A 265 8.27 13.09 15.84
N ASP A 266 8.14 11.78 15.77
CA ASP A 266 8.44 10.80 16.84
C ASP A 266 7.51 10.88 18.09
N ASP A 267 6.50 11.74 18.12
CA ASP A 267 5.55 11.83 19.23
C ASP A 267 4.33 10.91 19.01
N ILE A 268 4.53 9.62 19.24
CA ILE A 268 3.45 8.63 19.14
C ILE A 268 2.28 8.93 20.08
N ALA A 269 2.53 9.53 21.25
CA ALA A 269 1.49 9.87 22.20
C ALA A 269 0.56 10.97 21.68
N LEU A 270 1.09 11.91 20.90
CA LEU A 270 0.28 12.91 20.20
C LEU A 270 -0.62 12.23 19.15
N LEU A 271 -0.10 11.28 18.38
CA LEU A 271 -0.87 10.54 17.40
C LEU A 271 -2.00 9.74 18.03
N GLU A 272 -1.71 9.02 19.13
CA GLU A 272 -2.71 8.28 19.90
C GLU A 272 -3.83 9.20 20.42
N LYS A 273 -3.46 10.38 20.89
CA LYS A 273 -4.41 11.40 21.33
C LYS A 273 -5.29 11.87 20.17
N ILE A 274 -4.69 12.21 19.02
CA ILE A 274 -5.44 12.65 17.82
C ILE A 274 -6.43 11.58 17.39
N VAL A 275 -5.98 10.34 17.26
CA VAL A 275 -6.83 9.21 16.85
C VAL A 275 -7.95 8.99 17.86
N THR A 276 -7.63 9.00 19.15
CA THR A 276 -8.61 8.83 20.22
C THR A 276 -9.68 9.92 20.17
N GLU A 277 -9.30 11.19 20.01
CA GLU A 277 -10.25 12.30 19.95
C GLU A 277 -11.14 12.24 18.69
N ILE A 278 -10.62 11.80 17.55
CA ILE A 278 -11.44 11.58 16.34
C ILE A 278 -12.49 10.48 16.61
N PHE A 279 -12.11 9.37 17.21
CA PHE A 279 -13.05 8.32 17.56
C PHE A 279 -14.04 8.76 18.65
N LYS A 280 -13.62 9.54 19.66
CA LYS A 280 -14.52 10.13 20.66
C LYS A 280 -15.56 11.05 20.03
N PHE A 281 -15.16 11.84 19.03
CA PHE A 281 -16.10 12.69 18.30
C PHE A 281 -17.24 11.89 17.66
N VAL A 282 -16.97 10.65 17.26
CA VAL A 282 -17.96 9.77 16.61
C VAL A 282 -18.74 8.92 17.64
N TYR A 283 -18.06 8.36 18.62
CA TYR A 283 -18.63 7.36 19.54
C TYR A 283 -19.08 7.94 20.89
N GLY A 284 -18.65 9.14 21.25
CA GLY A 284 -18.70 9.63 22.61
C GLY A 284 -17.49 9.13 23.42
N GLU A 285 -17.69 8.85 24.71
CA GLU A 285 -16.60 8.41 25.57
C GLU A 285 -16.12 7.00 25.23
N ILE A 286 -14.83 6.88 24.93
CA ILE A 286 -14.15 5.61 24.67
C ILE A 286 -12.82 5.56 25.44
N ALA A 287 -12.28 4.37 25.61
CA ALA A 287 -10.93 4.21 26.12
C ALA A 287 -9.89 4.70 25.08
N PRO A 288 -8.71 5.14 25.52
CA PRO A 288 -7.63 5.52 24.63
C PRO A 288 -7.30 4.43 23.63
N ILE A 289 -7.04 4.83 22.40
CA ILE A 289 -6.64 3.96 21.28
C ILE A 289 -5.13 3.97 21.18
N HIS A 290 -4.54 2.79 21.24
CA HIS A 290 -3.10 2.63 21.01
C HIS A 290 -2.79 2.62 19.52
N VAL A 291 -1.73 3.33 19.11
CA VAL A 291 -1.31 3.41 17.70
C VAL A 291 0.07 2.78 17.53
N VAL A 292 0.21 1.98 16.49
CA VAL A 292 1.46 1.31 16.14
C VAL A 292 1.91 1.76 14.74
N LEU A 293 3.10 2.33 14.66
CA LEU A 293 3.80 2.70 13.43
C LEU A 293 5.03 1.80 13.28
N PRO A 294 4.93 0.62 12.66
CA PRO A 294 6.06 -0.28 12.55
C PRO A 294 7.06 0.17 11.47
N ASP A 295 8.35 -0.04 11.69
CA ASP A 295 9.39 0.21 10.69
C ASP A 295 9.23 -0.71 9.47
N THR A 296 8.74 -1.93 9.69
CA THR A 296 8.55 -2.97 8.67
C THR A 296 7.19 -2.89 7.98
N ARG A 297 6.70 -1.69 7.67
CA ARG A 297 5.33 -1.47 7.14
C ARG A 297 5.06 -2.20 5.83
N LYS A 298 6.05 -2.26 4.94
CA LYS A 298 5.91 -2.93 3.63
C LYS A 298 6.06 -4.44 3.74
N GLU A 299 7.03 -4.89 4.51
CA GLU A 299 7.39 -6.30 4.65
C GLU A 299 6.41 -7.07 5.54
N SER A 300 5.65 -6.36 6.39
CA SER A 300 4.68 -6.96 7.32
C SER A 300 3.63 -7.82 6.61
N THR A 301 3.24 -7.46 5.38
CA THR A 301 2.34 -8.25 4.54
C THR A 301 2.95 -9.61 4.21
N CYS A 302 4.19 -9.63 3.72
CA CYS A 302 4.88 -10.87 3.35
C CYS A 302 5.07 -11.79 4.56
N TYR A 303 5.57 -11.24 5.67
CA TYR A 303 5.76 -12.01 6.90
C TYR A 303 4.43 -12.50 7.49
N GLY A 304 3.39 -11.68 7.40
CA GLY A 304 2.07 -12.03 7.90
C GLY A 304 1.47 -13.24 7.20
N GLY A 305 1.66 -13.35 5.90
CA GLY A 305 1.22 -14.52 5.13
C GLY A 305 1.88 -15.83 5.55
N LEU A 306 3.12 -15.76 6.10
CA LEU A 306 3.81 -16.94 6.64
C LEU A 306 3.30 -17.34 8.03
N TYR A 307 2.66 -16.44 8.75
CA TYR A 307 2.21 -16.67 10.14
C TYR A 307 0.70 -16.88 10.28
N ARG A 308 -0.06 -16.76 9.20
CA ARG A 308 -1.51 -16.97 9.26
C ARG A 308 -1.81 -18.40 9.70
N PRO A 309 -2.68 -18.59 10.71
CA PRO A 309 -3.17 -19.92 11.05
C PRO A 309 -3.90 -20.54 9.87
N SER A 310 -3.84 -21.88 9.75
CA SER A 310 -4.40 -22.63 8.65
C SER A 310 -5.84 -22.25 8.29
N LEU A 311 -6.20 -22.49 7.07
CA LEU A 311 -7.35 -22.21 6.20
C LEU A 311 -8.78 -22.24 6.78
N ASP A 312 -9.00 -22.54 8.05
CA ASP A 312 -10.34 -22.71 8.64
C ASP A 312 -10.98 -21.41 9.17
N GLN A 313 -10.36 -20.26 8.94
CA GLN A 313 -10.97 -18.98 9.31
C GLN A 313 -11.83 -18.45 8.16
N GLU A 314 -13.08 -18.11 8.50
CA GLU A 314 -13.98 -17.42 7.58
C GLU A 314 -13.34 -16.15 7.05
N ALA A 315 -13.53 -15.89 5.77
CA ALA A 315 -13.08 -14.64 5.16
C ALA A 315 -13.85 -13.46 5.80
N PRO A 316 -13.22 -12.29 5.98
CA PRO A 316 -13.90 -11.12 6.50
C PRO A 316 -15.04 -10.67 5.57
N GLU A 317 -16.06 -10.06 6.14
CA GLU A 317 -17.06 -9.34 5.36
C GLU A 317 -16.35 -8.22 4.58
N VAL A 318 -16.43 -8.26 3.25
CA VAL A 318 -15.89 -7.18 2.41
C VAL A 318 -16.97 -6.13 2.20
N VAL A 319 -16.72 -4.94 2.69
CA VAL A 319 -17.64 -3.81 2.56
C VAL A 319 -17.24 -2.99 1.34
N TYR A 320 -18.07 -2.99 0.31
CA TYR A 320 -17.87 -2.18 -0.88
C TYR A 320 -18.59 -0.84 -0.73
N HIS A 321 -17.87 0.26 -0.91
CA HIS A 321 -18.41 1.60 -0.86
C HIS A 321 -18.50 2.20 -2.27
N GLY A 322 -19.72 2.53 -2.69
CA GLY A 322 -19.96 3.36 -3.88
C GLY A 322 -19.74 2.69 -5.22
N VAL A 323 -19.70 1.38 -5.27
CA VAL A 323 -19.59 0.67 -6.55
C VAL A 323 -21.00 0.30 -7.04
N SER A 324 -21.30 0.69 -8.27
CA SER A 324 -22.51 0.26 -8.99
C SER A 324 -22.58 -1.27 -9.05
N LYS A 325 -23.79 -1.81 -9.18
CA LYS A 325 -24.12 -3.24 -9.21
C LYS A 325 -23.40 -4.09 -10.28
N ASP A 326 -22.45 -3.52 -11.02
CA ASP A 326 -21.77 -4.18 -12.14
C ASP A 326 -20.62 -5.11 -11.75
N TYR A 327 -20.35 -5.28 -10.45
CA TYR A 327 -19.27 -6.14 -9.94
C TYR A 327 -19.73 -7.52 -9.45
N GLU A 328 -21.02 -7.85 -9.55
CA GLU A 328 -21.57 -9.16 -9.14
C GLU A 328 -21.69 -10.20 -10.27
N ASN A 329 -21.13 -9.95 -11.46
CA ASN A 329 -21.17 -10.93 -12.58
C ASN A 329 -19.79 -11.44 -12.98
#